data_80bfe8b9c1189c1a64a1aebb1df58354
#
_entry.id   80bfe8b9c1189c1a64a1aebb1df58354
#
_cell.length_a   1.000
_cell.length_b   1.000
_cell.length_c   1.000
_cell.angle_alpha   90.00
_cell.angle_beta   90.00
_cell.angle_gamma   90.00
#
_symmetry.space_group_name_H-M   'P 1'
#
loop_
_entity.id
_entity.type
_entity.pdbx_description
1 polymer ?
#
loop_
_entity_poly.entity_id
_entity_poly.type
_entity_poly.pdbx_seq_one_letter_code
_entity_poly.pdbx_strand_id
1 'polypeptide(L)'
;MNETIHNLLTEQTASWETARNNYAALAGVRVKELTVGGIPYKVQFNPARIVSSGAKVDAKTIRERKCFLCPANLPPEQKGIPFKEHYHILVNPFPIFPRHLTIPELAHVPQRIAPRFADMLELAQALPDFTVFYNGPKCGASAPDHAHFQAGNKGFLPIEKAWCRLIAGKVADYGKAALWHLDDAPRATLVIESASAEDATALFDIIYRASDAKPDEEEPMMNVLAMYEAERWIVFVFPREKHRPACYTAEGDANLLSSPASVDLGGVFITPVEKDFLKITAEDVAAILSEVCISAADFQRIRQRIKKQIPKNISL
;
A
#
# COMPACT_ATOMS: atom_id res chain seq x y z
N MET A 1 -9.00 -17.04 -12.05
CA MET A 1 -9.18 -15.97 -11.05
C MET A 1 -9.58 -14.62 -11.70
N ASN A 2 -8.83 -14.09 -12.69
CA ASN A 2 -9.15 -12.78 -13.30
C ASN A 2 -10.59 -12.64 -13.82
N GLU A 3 -11.10 -13.64 -14.53
CA GLU A 3 -12.49 -13.63 -15.03
C GLU A 3 -13.50 -13.60 -13.88
N THR A 4 -13.27 -14.37 -12.84
CA THR A 4 -14.14 -14.41 -11.65
C THR A 4 -14.18 -13.04 -10.96
N ILE A 5 -13.01 -12.36 -10.86
CA ILE A 5 -12.93 -10.99 -10.30
C ILE A 5 -13.65 -9.99 -11.20
N HIS A 6 -13.49 -10.10 -12.52
CA HIS A 6 -14.20 -9.23 -13.47
C HIS A 6 -15.71 -9.36 -13.30
N ASN A 7 -16.22 -10.60 -13.21
CA ASN A 7 -17.64 -10.87 -13.01
C ASN A 7 -18.14 -10.33 -11.67
N LEU A 8 -17.37 -10.51 -10.57
CA LEU A 8 -17.70 -9.95 -9.26
C LEU A 8 -17.81 -8.41 -9.33
N LEU A 9 -16.83 -7.74 -9.93
CA LEU A 9 -16.84 -6.28 -10.07
C LEU A 9 -18.07 -5.82 -10.87
N THR A 10 -18.36 -6.46 -11.99
CA THR A 10 -19.50 -6.15 -12.84
C THR A 10 -20.82 -6.35 -12.08
N GLU A 11 -20.99 -7.45 -11.39
CA GLU A 11 -22.18 -7.74 -10.61
C GLU A 11 -22.36 -6.74 -9.46
N GLN A 12 -21.30 -6.49 -8.69
CA GLN A 12 -21.36 -5.61 -7.52
C GLN A 12 -21.61 -4.14 -7.90
N THR A 13 -21.02 -3.67 -8.99
CA THR A 13 -21.27 -2.31 -9.49
C THR A 13 -22.66 -2.15 -10.11
N ALA A 14 -23.30 -3.24 -10.55
CA ALA A 14 -24.67 -3.21 -11.05
C ALA A 14 -25.72 -3.31 -9.93
N SER A 15 -25.48 -4.20 -8.94
CA SER A 15 -26.51 -4.57 -7.95
C SER A 15 -26.38 -3.82 -6.61
N TRP A 16 -25.18 -3.42 -6.21
CA TRP A 16 -24.93 -2.75 -4.93
C TRP A 16 -24.86 -1.23 -5.13
N GLU A 17 -25.86 -0.52 -4.63
CA GLU A 17 -26.00 0.95 -4.85
C GLU A 17 -24.76 1.75 -4.44
N THR A 18 -24.17 1.43 -3.27
CA THR A 18 -22.99 2.12 -2.77
C THR A 18 -21.81 1.95 -3.74
N ALA A 19 -21.54 0.72 -4.19
CA ALA A 19 -20.49 0.46 -5.16
C ALA A 19 -20.78 1.14 -6.48
N ARG A 20 -21.98 0.99 -7.02
CA ARG A 20 -22.40 1.62 -8.29
C ARG A 20 -22.14 3.12 -8.29
N ASN A 21 -22.63 3.83 -7.28
CA ASN A 21 -22.53 5.28 -7.20
C ASN A 21 -21.06 5.73 -7.07
N ASN A 22 -20.26 5.06 -6.22
CA ASN A 22 -18.87 5.42 -6.00
C ASN A 22 -17.95 5.05 -7.17
N TYR A 23 -18.23 3.96 -7.90
CA TYR A 23 -17.50 3.63 -9.14
C TYR A 23 -17.89 4.59 -10.27
N ALA A 24 -19.17 4.96 -10.39
CA ALA A 24 -19.60 5.99 -11.34
C ALA A 24 -18.94 7.35 -11.05
N ALA A 25 -18.75 7.70 -9.78
CA ALA A 25 -18.08 8.94 -9.37
C ALA A 25 -16.60 9.01 -9.79
N LEU A 26 -15.95 7.88 -10.08
CA LEU A 26 -14.57 7.88 -10.62
C LEU A 26 -14.46 8.60 -11.97
N ALA A 27 -15.54 8.65 -12.75
CA ALA A 27 -15.55 9.40 -14.02
C ALA A 27 -15.39 10.92 -13.82
N GLY A 28 -15.76 11.44 -12.63
CA GLY A 28 -15.62 12.85 -12.26
C GLY A 28 -14.32 13.18 -11.51
N VAL A 29 -13.45 12.20 -11.31
CA VAL A 29 -12.17 12.40 -10.62
C VAL A 29 -11.24 13.26 -11.47
N ARG A 30 -10.71 14.33 -10.89
CA ARG A 30 -9.69 15.17 -11.52
C ARG A 30 -8.30 14.71 -11.11
N VAL A 31 -7.37 14.72 -12.06
CA VAL A 31 -5.98 14.34 -11.83
C VAL A 31 -5.07 15.45 -12.36
N LYS A 32 -4.06 15.82 -11.58
CA LYS A 32 -2.93 16.62 -12.06
C LYS A 32 -1.63 15.87 -11.85
N GLU A 33 -0.65 16.16 -12.71
CA GLU A 33 0.68 15.56 -12.61
C GLU A 33 1.64 16.56 -11.97
N LEU A 34 2.53 16.05 -11.13
CA LEU A 34 3.61 16.78 -10.47
C LEU A 34 4.91 16.02 -10.69
N THR A 35 6.04 16.73 -10.65
CA THR A 35 7.36 16.10 -10.65
C THR A 35 8.04 16.40 -9.32
N VAL A 36 8.32 15.36 -8.54
CA VAL A 36 8.95 15.44 -7.21
C VAL A 36 10.32 14.76 -7.29
N GLY A 37 11.39 15.52 -7.13
CA GLY A 37 12.75 14.98 -7.26
C GLY A 37 13.04 14.30 -8.62
N GLY A 38 12.43 14.78 -9.71
CA GLY A 38 12.55 14.16 -11.03
C GLY A 38 11.62 12.96 -11.27
N ILE A 39 10.80 12.60 -10.29
CA ILE A 39 9.91 11.44 -10.34
C ILE A 39 8.47 11.92 -10.60
N PRO A 40 7.74 11.31 -11.55
CA PRO A 40 6.35 11.66 -11.80
C PRO A 40 5.44 11.18 -10.67
N TYR A 41 4.59 12.08 -10.18
CA TYR A 41 3.50 11.84 -9.26
C TYR A 41 2.19 12.30 -9.86
N LYS A 42 1.09 11.68 -9.46
CA LYS A 42 -0.26 12.11 -9.75
C LYS A 42 -0.92 12.59 -8.46
N VAL A 43 -1.67 13.66 -8.52
CA VAL A 43 -2.58 14.05 -7.45
C VAL A 43 -4.00 13.84 -7.94
N GLN A 44 -4.77 13.03 -7.21
CA GLN A 44 -6.13 12.68 -7.55
C GLN A 44 -7.11 13.38 -6.60
N PHE A 45 -7.98 14.24 -7.11
CA PHE A 45 -9.12 14.76 -6.37
C PHE A 45 -10.25 13.74 -6.42
N ASN A 46 -10.49 13.09 -5.27
CA ASN A 46 -11.53 12.06 -5.15
C ASN A 46 -12.35 12.30 -3.86
N PRO A 47 -13.46 13.05 -3.94
CA PRO A 47 -14.28 13.41 -2.77
C PRO A 47 -14.84 12.20 -2.03
N ALA A 48 -15.14 11.09 -2.73
CA ALA A 48 -15.65 9.87 -2.11
C ALA A 48 -14.66 9.25 -1.09
N ARG A 49 -13.38 9.63 -1.15
CA ARG A 49 -12.34 9.15 -0.23
C ARG A 49 -12.30 9.89 1.11
N ILE A 50 -13.13 10.93 1.31
CA ILE A 50 -13.14 11.72 2.56
C ILE A 50 -13.34 10.81 3.80
N VAL A 51 -14.21 9.80 3.68
CA VAL A 51 -14.50 8.85 4.77
C VAL A 51 -13.24 8.04 5.15
N SER A 52 -12.50 7.56 4.16
CA SER A 52 -11.29 6.73 4.40
C SER A 52 -10.09 7.58 4.81
N SER A 53 -9.87 8.73 4.15
CA SER A 53 -8.74 9.63 4.48
C SER A 53 -8.90 10.29 5.85
N GLY A 54 -10.15 10.55 6.27
CA GLY A 54 -10.49 11.09 7.57
C GLY A 54 -10.75 10.03 8.65
N ALA A 55 -10.51 8.74 8.38
CA ALA A 55 -10.81 7.67 9.33
C ALA A 55 -10.12 7.90 10.69
N LYS A 56 -10.92 7.80 11.75
CA LYS A 56 -10.43 7.82 13.12
C LYS A 56 -9.93 6.42 13.48
N VAL A 57 -8.64 6.31 13.75
CA VAL A 57 -7.97 5.04 14.08
C VAL A 57 -7.32 5.08 15.46
N ASP A 58 -7.81 5.95 16.35
CA ASP A 58 -7.43 5.94 17.75
C ASP A 58 -8.02 4.71 18.47
N ALA A 59 -7.33 4.27 19.53
CA ALA A 59 -7.67 3.06 20.26
C ALA A 59 -9.10 3.05 20.84
N LYS A 60 -9.66 4.22 21.17
CA LYS A 60 -11.03 4.34 21.67
C LYS A 60 -12.03 4.07 20.55
N THR A 61 -11.89 4.78 19.43
CA THR A 61 -12.78 4.62 18.27
C THR A 61 -12.75 3.18 17.74
N ILE A 62 -11.58 2.54 17.68
CA ILE A 62 -11.43 1.16 17.21
C ILE A 62 -12.19 0.20 18.14
N ARG A 63 -12.10 0.34 19.46
CA ARG A 63 -12.80 -0.53 20.42
C ARG A 63 -14.32 -0.36 20.41
N GLU A 64 -14.81 0.85 20.13
CA GLU A 64 -16.24 1.17 20.18
C GLU A 64 -16.98 0.88 18.88
N ARG A 65 -16.29 0.84 17.73
CA ARG A 65 -16.90 0.56 16.43
C ARG A 65 -17.05 -0.93 16.15
N LYS A 66 -18.09 -1.29 15.41
CA LYS A 66 -18.14 -2.60 14.76
C LYS A 66 -17.10 -2.62 13.63
N CYS A 67 -16.29 -3.67 13.58
CA CYS A 67 -15.32 -3.83 12.51
C CYS A 67 -16.04 -4.09 11.16
N PHE A 68 -15.86 -3.20 10.22
CA PHE A 68 -16.52 -3.25 8.91
C PHE A 68 -15.91 -4.29 7.95
N LEU A 69 -14.82 -4.98 8.35
CA LEU A 69 -14.21 -6.06 7.58
C LEU A 69 -14.61 -7.46 8.07
N CYS A 70 -15.18 -7.55 9.30
CA CYS A 70 -15.67 -8.83 9.80
C CYS A 70 -16.85 -9.34 8.96
N PRO A 71 -16.87 -10.62 8.57
CA PRO A 71 -17.95 -11.19 7.75
C PRO A 71 -19.36 -10.92 8.29
N ALA A 72 -19.53 -10.94 9.62
CA ALA A 72 -20.81 -10.68 10.27
C ALA A 72 -21.31 -9.21 10.16
N ASN A 73 -20.44 -8.28 9.76
CA ASN A 73 -20.75 -6.86 9.66
C ASN A 73 -20.73 -6.33 8.22
N LEU A 74 -20.44 -7.19 7.25
CA LEU A 74 -20.48 -6.79 5.83
C LEU A 74 -21.92 -6.46 5.42
N PRO A 75 -22.12 -5.46 4.54
CA PRO A 75 -23.42 -5.21 3.94
C PRO A 75 -23.96 -6.47 3.25
N PRO A 76 -25.28 -6.75 3.33
CA PRO A 76 -25.87 -7.94 2.71
C PRO A 76 -25.62 -8.05 1.19
N GLU A 77 -25.46 -6.90 0.53
CA GLU A 77 -25.20 -6.80 -0.91
C GLU A 77 -23.75 -7.11 -1.25
N GLN A 78 -22.81 -6.98 -0.31
CA GLN A 78 -21.39 -7.16 -0.56
C GLN A 78 -21.02 -8.64 -0.63
N LYS A 79 -20.88 -9.14 -1.85
CA LYS A 79 -20.44 -10.51 -2.10
C LYS A 79 -18.92 -10.60 -2.16
N GLY A 80 -18.38 -11.76 -1.82
CA GLY A 80 -16.94 -12.04 -1.85
C GLY A 80 -16.62 -13.36 -2.53
N ILE A 81 -15.38 -13.47 -2.99
CA ILE A 81 -14.80 -14.71 -3.52
C ILE A 81 -13.82 -15.24 -2.48
N PRO A 82 -13.94 -16.50 -2.02
CA PRO A 82 -12.95 -17.10 -1.15
C PRO A 82 -11.58 -17.16 -1.81
N PHE A 83 -10.54 -16.83 -1.02
CA PHE A 83 -9.16 -17.04 -1.40
C PHE A 83 -8.43 -17.76 -0.26
N LYS A 84 -7.79 -18.89 -0.58
CA LYS A 84 -7.37 -19.86 0.45
C LYS A 84 -8.57 -20.17 1.38
N GLU A 85 -8.32 -20.62 2.57
CA GLU A 85 -9.42 -20.95 3.53
C GLU A 85 -9.76 -19.78 4.47
N HIS A 86 -9.01 -18.70 4.38
CA HIS A 86 -9.06 -17.64 5.41
C HIS A 86 -9.12 -16.20 4.89
N TYR A 87 -9.25 -15.98 3.57
CA TYR A 87 -9.48 -14.64 3.00
C TYR A 87 -10.76 -14.58 2.18
N HIS A 88 -11.36 -13.40 2.12
CA HIS A 88 -12.37 -13.06 1.13
C HIS A 88 -11.89 -11.92 0.23
N ILE A 89 -12.01 -12.08 -1.08
CA ILE A 89 -11.79 -11.01 -2.04
C ILE A 89 -13.11 -10.27 -2.24
N LEU A 90 -13.17 -9.02 -1.81
CA LEU A 90 -14.34 -8.15 -1.85
C LEU A 90 -14.11 -6.98 -2.80
N VAL A 91 -15.17 -6.47 -3.42
CA VAL A 91 -15.11 -5.17 -4.11
C VAL A 91 -15.00 -4.06 -3.07
N ASN A 92 -14.01 -3.17 -3.22
CA ASN A 92 -13.88 -2.01 -2.35
C ASN A 92 -14.97 -0.98 -2.70
N PRO A 93 -15.87 -0.62 -1.77
CA PRO A 93 -16.99 0.29 -2.07
C PRO A 93 -16.59 1.76 -2.22
N PHE A 94 -15.34 2.12 -1.85
CA PHE A 94 -14.80 3.47 -1.98
C PHE A 94 -13.54 3.45 -2.85
N PRO A 95 -13.69 3.29 -4.18
CA PRO A 95 -12.55 3.01 -5.04
C PRO A 95 -11.62 4.22 -5.23
N ILE A 96 -10.32 3.91 -5.42
CA ILE A 96 -9.31 4.80 -5.99
C ILE A 96 -9.05 4.39 -7.43
N PHE A 97 -9.04 3.09 -7.66
CA PHE A 97 -8.77 2.45 -8.94
C PHE A 97 -10.08 2.10 -9.67
N PRO A 98 -10.08 2.06 -11.01
CA PRO A 98 -11.22 1.52 -11.78
C PRO A 98 -11.63 0.10 -11.38
N ARG A 99 -10.69 -0.72 -10.92
CA ARG A 99 -10.91 -2.02 -10.27
C ARG A 99 -10.18 -2.01 -8.94
N HIS A 100 -10.91 -2.00 -7.82
CA HIS A 100 -10.36 -1.89 -6.48
C HIS A 100 -10.95 -2.96 -5.57
N LEU A 101 -10.09 -3.77 -4.98
CA LEU A 101 -10.45 -4.88 -4.12
C LEU A 101 -9.97 -4.63 -2.70
N THR A 102 -10.70 -5.20 -1.74
CA THR A 102 -10.30 -5.33 -0.33
C THR A 102 -10.32 -6.79 0.02
N ILE A 103 -9.25 -7.30 0.64
CA ILE A 103 -9.04 -8.72 0.86
C ILE A 103 -8.80 -8.93 2.37
N PRO A 104 -9.86 -8.92 3.18
CA PRO A 104 -9.76 -9.16 4.62
C PRO A 104 -9.54 -10.65 4.91
N GLU A 105 -8.84 -10.92 5.98
CA GLU A 105 -8.85 -12.22 6.64
C GLU A 105 -10.23 -12.46 7.25
N LEU A 106 -10.71 -13.72 7.27
CA LEU A 106 -12.02 -14.05 7.86
C LEU A 106 -12.03 -13.86 9.39
N ALA A 107 -10.88 -14.15 10.01
CA ALA A 107 -10.69 -13.93 11.43
C ALA A 107 -10.38 -12.46 11.74
N HIS A 108 -10.96 -11.96 12.84
CA HIS A 108 -10.62 -10.62 13.34
C HIS A 108 -9.28 -10.68 14.10
N VAL A 109 -8.20 -10.43 13.40
CA VAL A 109 -6.83 -10.46 13.92
C VAL A 109 -6.10 -9.18 13.54
N PRO A 110 -5.12 -8.72 14.33
CA PRO A 110 -4.41 -7.46 14.08
C PRO A 110 -3.73 -7.41 12.71
N GLN A 111 -3.68 -6.22 12.13
CA GLN A 111 -3.00 -5.91 10.87
C GLN A 111 -1.50 -6.07 11.03
N ARG A 112 -0.92 -7.17 10.50
CA ARG A 112 0.51 -7.48 10.53
C ARG A 112 0.92 -8.17 9.25
N ILE A 113 2.04 -7.73 8.67
CA ILE A 113 2.53 -8.25 7.39
C ILE A 113 3.38 -9.54 7.55
N ALA A 114 4.22 -9.63 8.59
CA ALA A 114 5.19 -10.72 8.68
C ALA A 114 4.57 -12.12 8.52
N PRO A 115 3.48 -12.50 9.23
CA PRO A 115 2.90 -13.83 9.08
C PRO A 115 2.11 -14.02 7.77
N ARG A 116 1.94 -12.96 6.96
CA ARG A 116 1.07 -12.93 5.78
C ARG A 116 1.77 -12.54 4.49
N PHE A 117 3.08 -12.31 4.55
CA PHE A 117 3.81 -11.86 3.36
C PHE A 117 3.79 -12.91 2.24
N ALA A 118 3.89 -14.19 2.57
CA ALA A 118 3.76 -15.27 1.58
C ALA A 118 2.36 -15.26 0.92
N ASP A 119 1.29 -15.02 1.68
CA ASP A 119 -0.07 -14.88 1.14
C ASP A 119 -0.20 -13.68 0.20
N MET A 120 0.50 -12.57 0.49
CA MET A 120 0.56 -11.41 -0.40
C MET A 120 1.19 -11.75 -1.76
N LEU A 121 2.24 -12.57 -1.76
CA LEU A 121 2.87 -13.04 -3.00
C LEU A 121 1.95 -13.96 -3.79
N GLU A 122 1.27 -14.90 -3.12
CA GLU A 122 0.29 -15.77 -3.76
C GLU A 122 -0.90 -14.98 -4.33
N LEU A 123 -1.39 -13.96 -3.61
CA LEU A 123 -2.41 -13.04 -4.11
C LEU A 123 -1.93 -12.30 -5.37
N ALA A 124 -0.71 -11.76 -5.37
CA ALA A 124 -0.16 -11.06 -6.53
C ALA A 124 -0.06 -11.99 -7.76
N GLN A 125 0.31 -13.25 -7.55
CA GLN A 125 0.38 -14.25 -8.62
C GLN A 125 -1.02 -14.67 -9.11
N ALA A 126 -1.98 -14.83 -8.20
CA ALA A 126 -3.36 -15.19 -8.54
C ALA A 126 -4.12 -14.04 -9.24
N LEU A 127 -3.69 -12.79 -9.02
CA LEU A 127 -4.26 -11.56 -9.53
C LEU A 127 -3.26 -10.78 -10.41
N PRO A 128 -2.75 -11.35 -11.53
CA PRO A 128 -1.66 -10.74 -12.30
C PRO A 128 -2.01 -9.40 -12.96
N ASP A 129 -3.30 -9.04 -13.05
CA ASP A 129 -3.78 -7.75 -13.54
C ASP A 129 -3.88 -6.68 -12.44
N PHE A 130 -3.47 -7.03 -11.23
CA PHE A 130 -3.55 -6.15 -10.06
C PHE A 130 -2.17 -5.99 -9.41
N THR A 131 -2.01 -4.85 -8.74
CA THR A 131 -0.98 -4.64 -7.72
C THR A 131 -1.65 -4.80 -6.37
N VAL A 132 -1.18 -5.78 -5.60
CA VAL A 132 -1.62 -6.02 -4.22
C VAL A 132 -0.86 -5.07 -3.31
N PHE A 133 -1.53 -4.52 -2.30
CA PHE A 133 -0.87 -3.61 -1.36
C PHE A 133 -1.30 -3.81 0.09
N TYR A 134 -0.34 -3.53 0.96
CA TYR A 134 -0.46 -3.58 2.40
C TYR A 134 -0.19 -2.21 3.02
N ASN A 135 -1.08 -1.78 3.89
CA ASN A 135 -0.88 -0.62 4.74
C ASN A 135 -0.66 -1.10 6.17
N GLY A 136 0.50 -0.79 6.75
CA GLY A 136 0.76 -1.08 8.16
C GLY A 136 -0.21 -0.35 9.09
N PRO A 137 -0.38 -0.79 10.35
CA PRO A 137 -1.37 -0.27 11.30
C PRO A 137 -1.34 1.24 11.49
N LYS A 138 -0.14 1.83 11.51
CA LYS A 138 0.09 3.28 11.56
C LYS A 138 0.68 3.82 10.25
N CYS A 139 0.36 3.20 9.13
CA CYS A 139 0.83 3.57 7.79
C CYS A 139 -0.33 3.69 6.80
N GLY A 140 -1.48 4.19 7.27
CA GLY A 140 -2.66 4.45 6.45
C GLY A 140 -3.69 3.32 6.42
N ALA A 141 -3.56 2.27 7.23
CA ALA A 141 -4.63 1.29 7.40
C ALA A 141 -5.84 1.93 8.10
N SER A 142 -7.04 1.80 7.50
CA SER A 142 -8.30 2.26 8.10
C SER A 142 -8.90 1.25 9.09
N ALA A 143 -8.43 -0.01 9.04
CA ALA A 143 -8.75 -1.08 9.98
C ALA A 143 -7.45 -1.72 10.53
N PRO A 144 -6.70 -1.04 11.41
CA PRO A 144 -5.47 -1.58 11.98
C PRO A 144 -5.70 -2.76 12.91
N ASP A 145 -6.93 -2.97 13.33
CA ASP A 145 -7.42 -4.06 14.17
C ASP A 145 -7.82 -5.33 13.38
N HIS A 146 -7.85 -5.25 12.04
CA HIS A 146 -8.28 -6.39 11.21
C HIS A 146 -7.35 -6.57 9.99
N ALA A 147 -6.67 -7.70 9.93
CA ALA A 147 -5.73 -8.02 8.86
C ALA A 147 -6.40 -8.05 7.49
N HIS A 148 -5.85 -7.29 6.56
CA HIS A 148 -6.36 -7.21 5.20
C HIS A 148 -5.29 -6.74 4.22
N PHE A 149 -5.42 -7.17 2.98
CA PHE A 149 -4.77 -6.57 1.82
C PHE A 149 -5.78 -5.76 1.01
N GLN A 150 -5.27 -5.00 0.07
CA GLN A 150 -6.06 -4.40 -0.99
C GLN A 150 -5.38 -4.68 -2.33
N ALA A 151 -6.12 -4.52 -3.43
CA ALA A 151 -5.55 -4.63 -4.77
C ALA A 151 -6.20 -3.64 -5.72
N GLY A 152 -5.39 -3.03 -6.58
CA GLY A 152 -5.83 -2.11 -7.62
C GLY A 152 -5.25 -2.47 -8.98
N ASN A 153 -5.81 -1.92 -10.06
CA ASN A 153 -5.31 -2.18 -11.41
C ASN A 153 -3.80 -2.00 -11.52
N LYS A 154 -3.10 -3.02 -11.99
CA LYS A 154 -1.69 -2.90 -12.37
C LYS A 154 -1.52 -1.85 -13.49
N GLY A 155 -0.42 -1.12 -13.46
CA GLY A 155 -0.13 -0.02 -14.39
C GLY A 155 -0.74 1.33 -13.99
N PHE A 156 -1.45 1.40 -12.85
CA PHE A 156 -2.05 2.62 -12.33
C PHE A 156 -1.04 3.50 -11.56
N LEU A 157 -0.16 2.87 -10.77
CA LEU A 157 0.80 3.57 -9.94
C LEU A 157 2.07 3.93 -10.73
N PRO A 158 2.53 5.19 -10.74
CA PRO A 158 3.74 5.61 -11.45
C PRO A 158 4.98 4.77 -11.18
N ILE A 159 5.17 4.30 -9.92
CA ILE A 159 6.33 3.50 -9.53
C ILE A 159 6.43 2.19 -10.32
N GLU A 160 5.31 1.57 -10.68
CA GLU A 160 5.28 0.28 -11.38
C GLU A 160 6.06 0.31 -12.70
N LYS A 161 6.07 1.48 -13.38
CA LYS A 161 6.80 1.69 -14.63
C LYS A 161 8.14 2.38 -14.43
N ALA A 162 8.29 3.10 -13.31
CA ALA A 162 9.46 3.96 -13.11
C ALA A 162 10.62 3.23 -12.41
N TRP A 163 10.35 2.20 -11.63
CA TRP A 163 11.31 1.63 -10.69
C TRP A 163 12.63 1.16 -11.33
N CYS A 164 12.58 0.51 -12.51
CA CYS A 164 13.82 0.04 -13.17
C CYS A 164 14.81 1.16 -13.48
N ARG A 165 14.29 2.34 -13.89
CA ARG A 165 15.14 3.51 -14.18
C ARG A 165 15.61 4.25 -12.92
N LEU A 166 14.99 3.98 -11.79
CA LEU A 166 15.31 4.57 -10.48
C LEU A 166 16.26 3.70 -9.65
N ILE A 167 16.70 2.54 -10.17
CA ILE A 167 17.64 1.68 -9.45
C ILE A 167 18.94 2.45 -9.22
N ALA A 168 19.26 2.71 -7.93
CA ALA A 168 20.52 3.30 -7.51
C ALA A 168 21.61 2.26 -7.23
N GLY A 169 21.22 1.04 -6.89
CA GLY A 169 22.17 -0.05 -6.68
C GLY A 169 21.53 -1.30 -6.06
N LYS A 170 22.30 -2.39 -6.17
CA LYS A 170 21.94 -3.66 -5.51
C LYS A 170 22.36 -3.63 -4.04
N VAL A 171 21.46 -4.03 -3.17
CA VAL A 171 21.73 -4.18 -1.73
C VAL A 171 22.25 -5.57 -1.43
N ALA A 172 21.58 -6.62 -1.98
CA ALA A 172 21.90 -8.01 -1.72
C ALA A 172 21.31 -8.94 -2.78
N ASP A 173 21.80 -10.18 -2.82
CA ASP A 173 21.15 -11.32 -3.48
C ASP A 173 20.83 -12.38 -2.41
N TYR A 174 19.73 -13.13 -2.63
CA TYR A 174 19.34 -14.26 -1.81
C TYR A 174 18.66 -15.32 -2.69
N GLY A 175 19.33 -16.44 -2.95
CA GLY A 175 18.82 -17.43 -3.89
C GLY A 175 18.50 -16.82 -5.25
N LYS A 176 17.25 -16.96 -5.68
CA LYS A 176 16.72 -16.37 -6.93
C LYS A 176 16.15 -14.96 -6.75
N ALA A 177 16.32 -14.35 -5.58
CA ALA A 177 15.84 -13.01 -5.27
C ALA A 177 16.99 -12.01 -5.25
N ALA A 178 16.77 -10.83 -5.83
CA ALA A 178 17.63 -9.67 -5.76
C ALA A 178 16.94 -8.54 -5.00
N LEU A 179 17.70 -7.84 -4.15
CA LEU A 179 17.24 -6.65 -3.44
C LEU A 179 17.92 -5.42 -4.00
N TRP A 180 17.12 -4.48 -4.47
CA TRP A 180 17.55 -3.20 -4.99
C TRP A 180 17.14 -2.06 -4.05
N HIS A 181 17.83 -0.92 -4.12
CA HIS A 181 17.35 0.33 -3.58
C HIS A 181 17.21 1.37 -4.70
N LEU A 182 16.22 2.25 -4.56
CA LEU A 182 15.95 3.28 -5.55
C LEU A 182 16.58 4.62 -5.17
N ASP A 183 16.89 5.43 -6.19
CA ASP A 183 17.19 6.86 -6.06
C ASP A 183 15.88 7.63 -6.22
N ASP A 184 15.14 7.71 -5.14
CA ASP A 184 13.79 8.25 -5.11
C ASP A 184 13.52 9.14 -3.89
N ALA A 185 14.56 9.76 -3.35
CA ALA A 185 14.43 10.68 -2.24
C ALA A 185 13.37 11.79 -2.52
N PRO A 186 12.57 12.16 -1.52
CA PRO A 186 12.68 11.79 -0.10
C PRO A 186 12.02 10.46 0.28
N ARG A 187 11.44 9.72 -0.66
CA ARG A 187 10.91 8.38 -0.42
C ARG A 187 12.08 7.39 -0.34
N ALA A 188 12.05 6.46 0.60
CA ALA A 188 13.09 5.44 0.80
C ALA A 188 12.53 4.08 0.36
N THR A 189 12.85 3.62 -0.86
CA THR A 189 12.27 2.42 -1.43
C THR A 189 13.28 1.29 -1.58
N LEU A 190 12.94 0.11 -1.04
CA LEU A 190 13.57 -1.16 -1.35
C LEU A 190 12.70 -1.93 -2.34
N VAL A 191 13.32 -2.65 -3.27
CA VAL A 191 12.62 -3.49 -4.25
C VAL A 191 13.18 -4.89 -4.22
N ILE A 192 12.31 -5.88 -3.92
CA ILE A 192 12.62 -7.31 -4.11
C ILE A 192 12.16 -7.68 -5.52
N GLU A 193 13.06 -8.25 -6.31
CA GLU A 193 12.77 -8.89 -7.59
C GLU A 193 13.12 -10.37 -7.47
N SER A 194 12.16 -11.28 -7.70
CA SER A 194 12.40 -12.72 -7.51
C SER A 194 11.56 -13.59 -8.45
N ALA A 195 12.15 -14.68 -8.91
CA ALA A 195 11.45 -15.78 -9.56
C ALA A 195 11.03 -16.91 -8.58
N SER A 196 11.31 -16.75 -7.27
CA SER A 196 10.98 -17.68 -6.20
C SER A 196 10.25 -16.96 -5.08
N ALA A 197 9.02 -17.40 -4.76
CA ALA A 197 8.26 -16.85 -3.63
C ALA A 197 8.95 -17.11 -2.29
N GLU A 198 9.59 -18.28 -2.15
CA GLU A 198 10.34 -18.67 -0.95
C GLU A 198 11.52 -17.72 -0.71
N ASP A 199 12.34 -17.48 -1.75
CA ASP A 199 13.49 -16.58 -1.64
C ASP A 199 13.05 -15.12 -1.43
N ALA A 200 11.95 -14.70 -2.06
CA ALA A 200 11.37 -13.38 -1.83
C ALA A 200 10.89 -13.22 -0.38
N THR A 201 10.27 -14.26 0.19
CA THR A 201 9.81 -14.27 1.59
C THR A 201 10.99 -14.23 2.55
N ALA A 202 12.02 -15.05 2.33
CA ALA A 202 13.22 -15.05 3.14
C ALA A 202 13.93 -13.68 3.12
N LEU A 203 14.00 -13.05 1.95
CA LEU A 203 14.60 -11.72 1.80
C LEU A 203 13.74 -10.63 2.47
N PHE A 204 12.41 -10.73 2.38
CA PHE A 204 11.51 -9.84 3.10
C PHE A 204 11.67 -9.98 4.63
N ASP A 205 11.79 -11.20 5.15
CA ASP A 205 12.03 -11.44 6.57
C ASP A 205 13.33 -10.79 7.06
N ILE A 206 14.36 -10.77 6.21
CA ILE A 206 15.61 -10.07 6.52
C ILE A 206 15.37 -8.55 6.57
N ILE A 207 14.61 -7.99 5.61
CA ILE A 207 14.24 -6.57 5.61
C ILE A 207 13.44 -6.22 6.86
N TYR A 208 12.44 -7.05 7.19
CA TYR A 208 11.58 -6.86 8.35
C TYR A 208 12.39 -6.83 9.66
N ARG A 209 13.29 -7.80 9.87
CA ARG A 209 14.17 -7.83 11.05
C ARG A 209 15.23 -6.73 11.07
N ALA A 210 15.65 -6.22 9.92
CA ALA A 210 16.58 -5.10 9.83
C ALA A 210 15.91 -3.74 10.10
N SER A 211 14.59 -3.68 10.01
CA SER A 211 13.78 -2.50 10.29
C SER A 211 13.38 -2.48 11.76
N ASP A 212 13.56 -1.34 12.44
CA ASP A 212 13.23 -1.24 13.85
C ASP A 212 11.71 -1.00 14.02
N ALA A 213 11.06 -1.80 14.88
CA ALA A 213 9.76 -1.46 15.41
C ALA A 213 9.92 -0.40 16.50
N LYS A 214 9.02 0.57 16.59
CA LYS A 214 8.98 1.54 17.69
C LYS A 214 8.54 0.84 18.97
N PRO A 215 8.88 1.37 20.17
CA PRO A 215 8.61 0.69 21.46
C PRO A 215 7.15 0.24 21.65
N ASP A 216 6.20 1.00 21.12
CA ASP A 216 4.76 0.70 21.25
C ASP A 216 4.14 0.12 19.97
N GLU A 217 4.97 -0.35 19.03
CA GLU A 217 4.53 -0.94 17.78
C GLU A 217 4.84 -2.43 17.75
N GLU A 218 3.87 -3.21 17.25
CA GLU A 218 4.01 -4.66 17.14
C GLU A 218 4.79 -5.09 15.88
N GLU A 219 4.99 -4.16 14.94
CA GLU A 219 5.80 -4.37 13.74
C GLU A 219 6.48 -3.07 13.28
N PRO A 220 7.55 -3.16 12.47
CA PRO A 220 8.14 -1.98 11.84
C PRO A 220 7.12 -1.25 10.96
N MET A 221 7.12 0.07 11.05
CA MET A 221 6.23 0.87 10.21
C MET A 221 6.62 0.75 8.73
N MET A 222 5.71 0.26 7.90
CA MET A 222 5.94 0.13 6.47
C MET A 222 4.66 0.07 5.65
N ASN A 223 4.79 0.42 4.36
CA ASN A 223 3.83 0.08 3.32
C ASN A 223 4.50 -0.87 2.33
N VAL A 224 3.73 -1.75 1.71
CA VAL A 224 4.24 -2.73 0.76
C VAL A 224 3.32 -2.78 -0.46
N LEU A 225 3.92 -2.85 -1.66
CA LEU A 225 3.23 -3.16 -2.91
C LEU A 225 3.83 -4.45 -3.46
N ALA A 226 3.01 -5.34 -4.02
CA ALA A 226 3.47 -6.54 -4.70
C ALA A 226 2.74 -6.72 -6.04
N MET A 227 3.47 -6.97 -7.10
CA MET A 227 2.93 -7.35 -8.39
C MET A 227 3.64 -8.59 -8.93
N TYR A 228 2.95 -9.33 -9.79
CA TYR A 228 3.51 -10.47 -10.51
C TYR A 228 3.52 -10.18 -12.01
N GLU A 229 4.68 -10.27 -12.61
CA GLU A 229 4.90 -9.95 -14.02
C GLU A 229 6.09 -10.72 -14.58
N ALA A 230 5.96 -11.23 -15.81
CA ALA A 230 7.03 -11.98 -16.48
C ALA A 230 7.63 -13.09 -15.59
N GLU A 231 6.76 -13.86 -14.92
CA GLU A 231 7.11 -14.96 -14.00
C GLU A 231 7.95 -14.54 -12.80
N ARG A 232 7.88 -13.25 -12.40
CA ARG A 232 8.59 -12.70 -11.25
C ARG A 232 7.68 -11.89 -10.35
N TRP A 233 7.96 -11.94 -9.07
CA TRP A 233 7.42 -11.00 -8.09
C TRP A 233 8.30 -9.76 -8.04
N ILE A 234 7.66 -8.59 -8.11
CA ILE A 234 8.26 -7.29 -7.85
C ILE A 234 7.57 -6.73 -6.61
N VAL A 235 8.33 -6.57 -5.53
CA VAL A 235 7.80 -6.10 -4.26
C VAL A 235 8.49 -4.82 -3.86
N PHE A 236 7.72 -3.75 -3.67
CA PHE A 236 8.20 -2.47 -3.15
C PHE A 236 7.95 -2.42 -1.66
N VAL A 237 8.98 -2.15 -0.88
CA VAL A 237 8.89 -1.93 0.56
C VAL A 237 9.26 -0.50 0.85
N PHE A 238 8.35 0.23 1.51
CA PHE A 238 8.52 1.62 1.92
C PHE A 238 8.59 1.68 3.45
N PRO A 239 9.78 1.73 4.04
CA PRO A 239 9.92 1.95 5.47
C PRO A 239 9.40 3.33 5.86
N ARG A 240 8.64 3.41 6.95
CA ARG A 240 7.96 4.61 7.41
C ARG A 240 8.51 5.09 8.74
N GLU A 241 8.46 6.41 8.92
CA GLU A 241 8.82 7.06 10.19
C GLU A 241 7.58 7.54 10.94
N LYS A 242 6.56 7.99 10.23
CA LYS A 242 5.44 8.70 10.83
C LYS A 242 4.12 8.31 10.16
N HIS A 243 3.05 8.25 10.93
CA HIS A 243 1.72 7.91 10.39
C HIS A 243 1.23 9.02 9.45
N ARG A 244 1.21 10.26 9.93
CA ARG A 244 0.66 11.42 9.22
C ARG A 244 1.62 12.60 9.30
N PRO A 245 1.72 13.41 8.25
CA PRO A 245 2.53 14.63 8.25
C PRO A 245 1.89 15.70 9.14
N ALA A 246 2.67 16.72 9.50
CA ALA A 246 2.19 17.84 10.34
C ALA A 246 1.05 18.62 9.67
N CYS A 247 1.05 18.73 8.34
CA CYS A 247 0.00 19.41 7.60
C CYS A 247 -1.39 18.76 7.74
N TYR A 248 -1.47 17.49 8.14
CA TYR A 248 -2.75 16.79 8.34
C TYR A 248 -3.61 17.44 9.45
N THR A 249 -2.98 17.89 10.52
CA THR A 249 -3.65 18.53 11.68
C THR A 249 -3.43 20.02 11.77
N ALA A 250 -2.73 20.62 10.81
CA ALA A 250 -2.51 22.05 10.76
C ALA A 250 -3.84 22.82 10.61
N GLU A 251 -3.84 24.09 10.97
CA GLU A 251 -5.01 24.96 10.83
C GLU A 251 -4.89 25.89 9.60
N GLY A 252 -6.04 26.38 9.14
CA GLY A 252 -6.10 27.36 8.06
C GLY A 252 -5.49 26.85 6.75
N ASP A 253 -4.71 27.71 6.10
CA ASP A 253 -4.10 27.40 4.80
C ASP A 253 -2.93 26.41 4.88
N ALA A 254 -2.35 26.19 6.04
CA ALA A 254 -1.33 25.14 6.24
C ALA A 254 -1.92 23.74 6.27
N ASN A 255 -3.24 23.60 6.43
CA ASN A 255 -3.90 22.29 6.45
C ASN A 255 -3.93 21.67 5.07
N LEU A 256 -3.42 20.45 4.96
CA LEU A 256 -3.59 19.50 3.84
C LEU A 256 -4.08 18.18 4.42
N LEU A 257 -5.30 17.76 4.07
CA LEU A 257 -5.85 16.50 4.52
C LEU A 257 -5.22 15.33 3.73
N SER A 258 -3.95 15.04 4.03
CA SER A 258 -3.17 13.97 3.41
C SER A 258 -2.72 12.98 4.49
N SER A 259 -3.10 11.73 4.32
CA SER A 259 -2.69 10.61 5.18
C SER A 259 -2.05 9.52 4.32
N PRO A 260 -0.76 9.70 3.93
CA PRO A 260 -0.13 8.86 2.92
C PRO A 260 -0.10 7.38 3.29
N ALA A 261 -0.46 6.56 2.30
CA ALA A 261 -0.50 5.11 2.37
C ALA A 261 0.21 4.51 1.14
N SER A 262 0.09 3.20 0.90
CA SER A 262 0.77 2.51 -0.21
C SER A 262 0.52 3.14 -1.58
N VAL A 263 -0.70 3.62 -1.83
CA VAL A 263 -1.08 4.26 -3.10
C VAL A 263 -0.32 5.59 -3.30
N ASP A 264 -0.23 6.39 -2.24
CA ASP A 264 0.49 7.67 -2.26
C ASP A 264 1.99 7.45 -2.46
N LEU A 265 2.55 6.47 -1.74
CA LEU A 265 3.94 6.07 -1.91
C LEU A 265 4.21 5.44 -3.29
N GLY A 266 3.21 4.79 -3.89
CA GLY A 266 3.23 4.32 -5.27
C GLY A 266 3.20 5.44 -6.32
N GLY A 267 2.95 6.68 -5.90
CA GLY A 267 2.99 7.87 -6.74
C GLY A 267 1.62 8.45 -7.09
N VAL A 268 0.54 8.08 -6.40
CA VAL A 268 -0.80 8.69 -6.59
C VAL A 268 -1.30 9.24 -5.25
N PHE A 269 -1.12 10.54 -5.05
CA PHE A 269 -1.60 11.25 -3.85
C PHE A 269 -3.10 11.50 -3.94
N ILE A 270 -3.83 11.10 -2.91
CA ILE A 270 -5.28 11.27 -2.83
C ILE A 270 -5.62 12.51 -2.01
N THR A 271 -6.29 13.47 -2.64
CA THR A 271 -6.83 14.65 -1.99
C THR A 271 -8.36 14.61 -2.03
N PRO A 272 -9.04 14.33 -0.89
CA PRO A 272 -10.50 14.27 -0.86
C PRO A 272 -11.17 15.64 -0.81
N VAL A 273 -10.41 16.71 -0.54
CA VAL A 273 -10.88 18.08 -0.42
C VAL A 273 -10.38 18.92 -1.60
N GLU A 274 -11.29 19.63 -2.26
CA GLU A 274 -10.96 20.39 -3.48
C GLU A 274 -9.91 21.48 -3.25
N LYS A 275 -9.99 22.21 -2.13
CA LYS A 275 -8.98 23.24 -1.80
C LYS A 275 -7.58 22.66 -1.76
N ASP A 276 -7.44 21.41 -1.24
CA ASP A 276 -6.15 20.73 -1.12
C ASP A 276 -5.62 20.29 -2.48
N PHE A 277 -6.52 19.78 -3.35
CA PHE A 277 -6.17 19.43 -4.73
C PHE A 277 -5.67 20.65 -5.52
N LEU A 278 -6.33 21.80 -5.36
CA LEU A 278 -5.96 23.01 -6.10
C LEU A 278 -4.59 23.54 -5.66
N LYS A 279 -4.33 23.56 -4.35
CA LYS A 279 -3.13 24.23 -3.82
C LYS A 279 -1.90 23.32 -3.73
N ILE A 280 -2.04 22.00 -3.57
CA ILE A 280 -0.90 21.10 -3.36
C ILE A 280 0.11 21.19 -4.49
N THR A 281 1.37 21.35 -4.14
CA THR A 281 2.52 21.51 -5.04
C THR A 281 3.46 20.30 -4.97
N ALA A 282 4.50 20.27 -5.80
CA ALA A 282 5.55 19.26 -5.74
C ALA A 282 6.36 19.36 -4.44
N GLU A 283 6.56 20.58 -3.96
CA GLU A 283 7.25 20.89 -2.69
C GLU A 283 6.45 20.37 -1.50
N ASP A 284 5.12 20.52 -1.51
CA ASP A 284 4.24 19.95 -0.47
C ASP A 284 4.33 18.42 -0.45
N VAL A 285 4.29 17.76 -1.62
CA VAL A 285 4.44 16.31 -1.71
C VAL A 285 5.82 15.88 -1.21
N ALA A 286 6.90 16.58 -1.58
CA ALA A 286 8.24 16.30 -1.08
C ALA A 286 8.35 16.45 0.44
N ALA A 287 7.77 17.52 1.01
CA ALA A 287 7.73 17.75 2.45
C ALA A 287 6.95 16.64 3.19
N ILE A 288 5.77 16.27 2.68
CA ILE A 288 4.97 15.18 3.22
C ILE A 288 5.76 13.85 3.21
N LEU A 289 6.40 13.51 2.09
CA LEU A 289 7.20 12.28 1.98
C LEU A 289 8.40 12.32 2.94
N SER A 290 9.07 13.46 3.07
CA SER A 290 10.21 13.65 4.01
C SER A 290 9.81 13.44 5.46
N GLU A 291 8.57 13.78 5.83
CA GLU A 291 8.07 13.57 7.19
C GLU A 291 7.65 12.12 7.46
N VAL A 292 7.01 11.48 6.49
CA VAL A 292 6.39 10.17 6.72
C VAL A 292 7.29 8.99 6.38
N CYS A 293 8.32 9.18 5.56
CA CYS A 293 9.34 8.16 5.26
C CYS A 293 10.53 8.30 6.21
N ILE A 294 11.31 7.24 6.34
CA ILE A 294 12.54 7.26 7.14
C ILE A 294 13.60 8.17 6.51
N SER A 295 14.49 8.68 7.33
CA SER A 295 15.61 9.52 6.86
C SER A 295 16.59 8.74 5.97
N ALA A 296 17.36 9.44 5.14
CA ALA A 296 18.44 8.83 4.34
C ALA A 296 19.48 8.09 5.20
N ALA A 297 19.77 8.61 6.41
CA ALA A 297 20.69 7.97 7.36
C ALA A 297 20.11 6.64 7.90
N ASP A 298 18.82 6.64 8.25
CA ASP A 298 18.13 5.42 8.71
C ASP A 298 18.03 4.40 7.59
N PHE A 299 17.71 4.83 6.37
CA PHE A 299 17.68 3.98 5.20
C PHE A 299 19.05 3.34 4.92
N GLN A 300 20.13 4.10 5.08
CA GLN A 300 21.48 3.56 4.96
C GLN A 300 21.76 2.53 6.07
N ARG A 301 21.35 2.79 7.32
CA ARG A 301 21.51 1.84 8.43
C ARG A 301 20.75 0.53 8.18
N ILE A 302 19.51 0.59 7.71
CA ILE A 302 18.72 -0.60 7.35
C ILE A 302 19.44 -1.40 6.28
N ARG A 303 19.89 -0.78 5.19
CA ARG A 303 20.63 -1.47 4.11
C ARG A 303 21.92 -2.16 4.63
N GLN A 304 22.65 -1.53 5.55
CA GLN A 304 23.83 -2.12 6.15
C GLN A 304 23.49 -3.33 7.05
N ARG A 305 22.38 -3.26 7.81
CA ARG A 305 21.89 -4.38 8.63
C ARG A 305 21.44 -5.55 7.76
N ILE A 306 20.74 -5.29 6.66
CA ILE A 306 20.36 -6.31 5.68
C ILE A 306 21.60 -7.03 5.16
N LYS A 307 22.61 -6.30 4.69
CA LYS A 307 23.86 -6.89 4.18
C LYS A 307 24.55 -7.80 5.19
N LYS A 308 24.49 -7.48 6.49
CA LYS A 308 25.08 -8.29 7.56
C LYS A 308 24.28 -9.56 7.85
N GLN A 309 22.98 -9.59 7.56
CA GLN A 309 22.10 -10.74 7.79
C GLN A 309 22.04 -11.72 6.62
N ILE A 310 22.50 -11.32 5.43
CA ILE A 310 22.56 -12.20 4.27
C ILE A 310 23.66 -13.28 4.54
N PRO A 311 23.32 -14.57 4.44
CA PRO A 311 24.31 -15.65 4.59
C PRO A 311 25.38 -15.57 3.50
N LYS A 312 26.66 -15.67 3.88
CA LYS A 312 27.80 -15.56 2.97
C LYS A 312 27.93 -16.72 1.97
N ASN A 313 27.14 -17.79 2.13
CA ASN A 313 27.29 -19.05 1.38
C ASN A 313 26.10 -19.41 0.47
N ILE A 314 25.25 -18.46 0.09
CA ILE A 314 24.22 -18.67 -0.91
C ILE A 314 24.73 -18.09 -2.24
N SER A 315 25.79 -18.71 -2.79
CA SER A 315 26.10 -18.62 -4.22
C SER A 315 25.53 -19.86 -4.90
N LEU A 316 24.78 -19.63 -5.97
CA LEU A 316 24.28 -20.66 -6.90
C LEU A 316 25.43 -21.48 -7.48
#